data_3d267868f978322f2ba75234c8d61260
#
_entry.id   3d267868f978322f2ba75234c8d61260
#
_cell.length_a   1.000
_cell.length_b   1.000
_cell.length_c   1.000
_cell.angle_alpha   90.00
_cell.angle_beta   90.00
_cell.angle_gamma   90.00
#
_symmetry.space_group_name_H-M   'P 1'
#
loop_
_entity.id
_entity.type
_entity.pdbx_description
1 polymer ?
#
loop_
_entity_poly.entity_id
_entity_poly.type
_entity_poly.pdbx_seq_one_letter_code
_entity_poly.pdbx_strand_id
1 'polypeptide(L)'
;MENVVQENEKAISGAIKIDEKEIRTHLDGLVRQSVEDTLNALLNAEADAICQASRYQRSPDRQDTRAGSYKRKLLTKAGEVELHVPRLRTLPFETQIIERYKTKQSSVEEALIEMYLAGVSVRRVEDITEALWGAKVSSSTVSELNQKIYGKIEEWRKQPITGEHPYVFVD
;
A
#
# COMPACT_ATOMS: atom_id res chain seq x y z
N MET A 1 28.87 -0.37 -50.57
CA MET A 1 28.41 0.18 -49.28
C MET A 1 27.10 -0.42 -48.80
N GLU A 2 26.24 -0.95 -49.66
CA GLU A 2 24.96 -1.58 -49.30
C GLU A 2 25.10 -2.91 -48.52
N ASN A 3 26.15 -3.70 -48.80
CA ASN A 3 26.32 -4.99 -48.10
C ASN A 3 26.71 -4.88 -46.61
N VAL A 4 27.36 -3.81 -46.20
CA VAL A 4 27.77 -3.59 -44.80
C VAL A 4 26.58 -3.17 -43.94
N VAL A 5 25.61 -2.47 -44.52
CA VAL A 5 24.38 -2.05 -43.81
C VAL A 5 23.46 -3.26 -43.58
N GLN A 6 23.34 -4.18 -44.54
CA GLN A 6 22.52 -5.40 -44.39
C GLN A 6 23.11 -6.42 -43.41
N GLU A 7 24.45 -6.50 -43.29
CA GLU A 7 25.06 -7.37 -42.25
C GLU A 7 24.89 -6.81 -40.83
N ASN A 8 24.90 -5.46 -40.65
CA ASN A 8 24.61 -4.85 -39.37
C ASN A 8 23.14 -5.01 -38.95
N GLU A 9 22.18 -4.92 -39.86
CA GLU A 9 20.77 -5.20 -39.57
C GLU A 9 20.51 -6.67 -39.17
N LYS A 10 21.23 -7.62 -39.77
CA LYS A 10 21.17 -9.05 -39.39
C LYS A 10 21.82 -9.34 -38.03
N ALA A 11 22.89 -8.62 -37.68
CA ALA A 11 23.53 -8.76 -36.38
C ALA A 11 22.66 -8.22 -35.22
N ILE A 12 21.81 -7.22 -35.46
CA ILE A 12 20.87 -6.66 -34.48
C ILE A 12 19.62 -7.54 -34.33
N SER A 13 19.28 -8.38 -35.31
CA SER A 13 18.15 -9.31 -35.26
C SER A 13 18.32 -10.47 -34.27
N GLY A 14 19.51 -10.64 -33.72
CA GLY A 14 19.81 -11.58 -32.61
C GLY A 14 19.79 -10.94 -31.23
N ALA A 15 19.48 -9.65 -31.11
CA ALA A 15 19.29 -9.00 -29.82
C ALA A 15 18.08 -9.61 -29.10
N ILE A 16 18.29 -10.02 -27.87
CA ILE A 16 17.27 -10.55 -26.97
C ILE A 16 16.04 -9.62 -27.06
N LYS A 17 14.91 -10.15 -27.53
CA LYS A 17 13.64 -9.42 -27.48
C LYS A 17 13.25 -9.28 -26.02
N ILE A 18 13.60 -8.15 -25.44
CA ILE A 18 13.22 -7.79 -24.09
C ILE A 18 11.73 -7.40 -24.14
N ASP A 19 10.87 -8.21 -23.56
CA ASP A 19 9.47 -7.86 -23.35
C ASP A 19 9.40 -6.94 -22.11
N GLU A 20 9.24 -5.63 -22.38
CA GLU A 20 9.12 -4.63 -21.31
C GLU A 20 7.98 -4.93 -20.34
N LYS A 21 6.91 -5.55 -20.82
CA LYS A 21 5.77 -5.95 -19.99
C LYS A 21 6.16 -7.03 -19.00
N GLU A 22 6.90 -8.03 -19.48
CA GLU A 22 7.35 -9.16 -18.67
C GLU A 22 8.33 -8.70 -17.58
N ILE A 23 9.27 -7.82 -17.95
CA ILE A 23 10.21 -7.21 -16.99
C ILE A 23 9.46 -6.39 -15.94
N ARG A 24 8.53 -5.54 -16.36
CA ARG A 24 7.74 -4.71 -15.42
C ARG A 24 6.95 -5.58 -14.46
N THR A 25 6.23 -6.58 -14.96
CA THR A 25 5.47 -7.52 -14.11
C THR A 25 6.37 -8.26 -13.12
N HIS A 26 7.57 -8.66 -13.55
CA HIS A 26 8.54 -9.33 -12.68
C HIS A 26 9.07 -8.39 -11.59
N LEU A 27 9.42 -7.14 -11.95
CA LEU A 27 9.87 -6.12 -11.00
C LEU A 27 8.78 -5.78 -9.97
N ASP A 28 7.55 -5.58 -10.40
CA ASP A 28 6.42 -5.32 -9.50
C ASP A 28 6.20 -6.50 -8.54
N GLY A 29 6.37 -7.74 -9.01
CA GLY A 29 6.34 -8.93 -8.18
C GLY A 29 7.45 -8.96 -7.13
N LEU A 30 8.69 -8.64 -7.52
CA LEU A 30 9.83 -8.59 -6.59
C LEU A 30 9.66 -7.49 -5.54
N VAL A 31 9.20 -6.30 -5.93
CA VAL A 31 8.96 -5.20 -4.98
C VAL A 31 7.89 -5.59 -3.98
N ARG A 32 6.77 -6.16 -4.45
CA ARG A 32 5.69 -6.62 -3.57
C ARG A 32 6.17 -7.70 -2.60
N GLN A 33 6.90 -8.70 -3.08
CA GLN A 33 7.46 -9.76 -2.25
C GLN A 33 8.42 -9.19 -1.19
N SER A 34 9.30 -8.27 -1.57
CA SER A 34 10.23 -7.62 -0.65
C SER A 34 9.51 -6.84 0.45
N VAL A 35 8.43 -6.13 0.12
CA VAL A 35 7.59 -5.42 1.09
C VAL A 35 6.90 -6.40 2.03
N GLU A 36 6.33 -7.49 1.50
CA GLU A 36 5.67 -8.54 2.27
C GLU A 36 6.64 -9.20 3.26
N ASP A 37 7.81 -9.62 2.80
CA ASP A 37 8.84 -10.24 3.63
C ASP A 37 9.34 -9.30 4.72
N THR A 38 9.56 -8.03 4.38
CA THR A 38 10.00 -7.01 5.34
C THR A 38 8.96 -6.79 6.44
N LEU A 39 7.69 -6.60 6.08
CA LEU A 39 6.62 -6.41 7.06
C LEU A 39 6.43 -7.64 7.94
N ASN A 40 6.48 -8.84 7.37
CA ASN A 40 6.39 -10.09 8.13
C ASN A 40 7.60 -10.28 9.06
N ALA A 41 8.81 -9.89 8.64
CA ALA A 41 9.99 -9.91 9.50
C ALA A 41 9.86 -8.94 10.68
N LEU A 42 9.38 -7.72 10.43
CA LEU A 42 9.14 -6.71 11.47
C LEU A 42 8.08 -7.17 12.48
N LEU A 43 6.95 -7.73 12.03
CA LEU A 43 5.92 -8.30 12.91
C LEU A 43 6.46 -9.42 13.78
N ASN A 44 7.34 -10.27 13.22
CA ASN A 44 8.00 -11.31 13.98
C ASN A 44 8.98 -10.75 15.01
N ALA A 45 9.78 -9.74 14.65
CA ALA A 45 10.72 -9.09 15.56
C ALA A 45 9.97 -8.41 16.73
N GLU A 46 8.85 -7.75 16.46
CA GLU A 46 7.99 -7.14 17.48
C GLU A 46 7.42 -8.19 18.44
N ALA A 47 6.97 -9.34 17.91
CA ALA A 47 6.49 -10.43 18.75
C ALA A 47 7.61 -11.06 19.59
N ASP A 48 8.85 -11.16 19.07
CA ASP A 48 10.01 -11.63 19.83
C ASP A 48 10.37 -10.64 20.96
N ALA A 49 10.28 -9.34 20.69
CA ALA A 49 10.53 -8.30 21.70
C ALA A 49 9.48 -8.37 22.83
N ILE A 50 8.18 -8.52 22.51
CA ILE A 50 7.11 -8.67 23.51
C ILE A 50 7.32 -9.95 24.33
N CYS A 51 7.67 -11.06 23.68
CA CYS A 51 7.92 -12.33 24.37
C CYS A 51 9.23 -12.36 25.15
N GLN A 52 10.13 -11.40 24.95
CA GLN A 52 11.52 -11.38 25.43
C GLN A 52 12.31 -12.66 25.10
N ALA A 53 11.95 -13.31 24.00
CA ALA A 53 12.60 -14.51 23.51
C ALA A 53 12.24 -14.77 22.05
N SER A 54 13.22 -15.20 21.25
CA SER A 54 12.99 -15.62 19.87
C SER A 54 12.12 -16.90 19.79
N ARG A 55 11.59 -17.15 18.61
CA ARG A 55 10.81 -18.36 18.33
C ARG A 55 11.64 -19.60 18.68
N TYR A 56 11.06 -20.52 19.49
CA TYR A 56 11.69 -21.74 20.00
C TYR A 56 12.86 -21.56 20.96
N GLN A 57 13.32 -20.35 21.29
CA GLN A 57 14.33 -20.11 22.27
C GLN A 57 13.78 -20.40 23.68
N ARG A 58 14.51 -21.15 24.50
CA ARG A 58 14.24 -21.34 25.93
C ARG A 58 15.00 -20.26 26.69
N SER A 59 14.30 -19.35 27.34
CA SER A 59 14.88 -18.31 28.18
C SER A 59 14.09 -18.23 29.50
N PRO A 60 14.77 -18.04 30.64
CA PRO A 60 14.09 -17.80 31.93
C PRO A 60 13.31 -16.47 31.92
N ASP A 61 13.72 -15.51 31.11
CA ASP A 61 13.10 -14.18 31.00
C ASP A 61 11.91 -14.13 30.05
N ARG A 62 11.57 -15.26 29.43
CA ARG A 62 10.44 -15.34 28.50
C ARG A 62 9.14 -14.97 29.20
N GLN A 63 8.45 -13.93 28.70
CA GLN A 63 7.18 -13.44 29.23
C GLN A 63 5.96 -14.14 28.64
N ASP A 64 6.02 -14.52 27.34
CA ASP A 64 4.90 -15.20 26.68
C ASP A 64 5.38 -16.14 25.58
N THR A 65 4.47 -16.93 25.03
CA THR A 65 4.71 -17.88 23.95
C THR A 65 3.80 -17.60 22.77
N ARG A 66 4.33 -17.82 21.57
CA ARG A 66 3.56 -17.68 20.34
C ARG A 66 2.49 -18.78 20.23
N ALA A 67 1.27 -18.41 19.89
CA ALA A 67 0.12 -19.31 19.68
C ALA A 67 -0.29 -19.41 18.20
N GLY A 68 0.69 -19.32 17.30
CA GLY A 68 0.46 -19.33 15.84
C GLY A 68 0.41 -17.93 15.23
N SER A 69 -0.20 -17.81 14.07
CA SER A 69 -0.42 -16.55 13.36
C SER A 69 -1.75 -16.60 12.59
N TYR A 70 -2.25 -15.45 12.21
CA TYR A 70 -3.38 -15.35 11.27
C TYR A 70 -2.99 -14.50 10.07
N LYS A 71 -3.62 -14.80 8.94
CA LYS A 71 -3.41 -14.09 7.68
C LYS A 71 -4.26 -12.83 7.64
N ARG A 72 -3.66 -11.74 7.17
CA ARG A 72 -4.32 -10.46 6.96
C ARG A 72 -3.81 -9.83 5.67
N LYS A 73 -4.71 -9.32 4.85
CA LYS A 73 -4.36 -8.58 3.64
C LYS A 73 -4.19 -7.10 3.95
N LEU A 74 -3.15 -6.50 3.39
CA LEU A 74 -2.88 -5.08 3.46
C LEU A 74 -2.60 -4.54 2.05
N LEU A 75 -3.37 -3.54 1.62
CA LEU A 75 -3.11 -2.83 0.38
C LEU A 75 -2.04 -1.77 0.61
N THR A 76 -0.90 -1.93 -0.07
CA THR A 76 0.25 -1.02 -0.04
C THR A 76 0.45 -0.35 -1.39
N LYS A 77 1.37 0.60 -1.49
CA LYS A 77 1.79 1.19 -2.78
C LYS A 77 2.37 0.16 -3.75
N ALA A 78 2.93 -0.94 -3.23
CA ALA A 78 3.48 -2.04 -4.03
C ALA A 78 2.42 -3.09 -4.44
N GLY A 79 1.16 -2.89 -4.06
CA GLY A 79 0.06 -3.82 -4.26
C GLY A 79 -0.44 -4.47 -2.98
N GLU A 80 -1.32 -5.46 -3.12
CA GLU A 80 -1.85 -6.22 -1.98
C GLU A 80 -0.80 -7.24 -1.51
N VAL A 81 -0.46 -7.20 -0.21
CA VAL A 81 0.46 -8.12 0.46
C VAL A 81 -0.27 -8.93 1.53
N GLU A 82 0.19 -10.16 1.77
CA GLU A 82 -0.35 -11.04 2.81
C GLU A 82 0.55 -10.99 4.06
N LEU A 83 -0.02 -10.56 5.16
CA LEU A 83 0.67 -10.45 6.44
C LEU A 83 0.33 -11.64 7.33
N HIS A 84 1.35 -12.21 7.96
CA HIS A 84 1.24 -13.27 8.96
C HIS A 84 1.35 -12.67 10.36
N VAL A 85 0.23 -12.16 10.89
CA VAL A 85 0.21 -11.46 12.19
C VAL A 85 0.34 -12.50 13.32
N PRO A 86 1.38 -12.42 14.17
CA PRO A 86 1.58 -13.35 15.26
C PRO A 86 0.44 -13.27 16.29
N ARG A 87 0.13 -14.42 16.90
CA ARG A 87 -0.73 -14.50 18.10
C ARG A 87 0.12 -14.93 19.27
N LEU A 88 -0.07 -14.25 20.39
CA LEU A 88 0.51 -14.60 21.67
C LEU A 88 -0.51 -15.35 22.51
N ARG A 89 -0.06 -16.14 23.46
CA ARG A 89 -0.92 -17.02 24.25
C ARG A 89 -1.68 -16.25 25.34
N THR A 90 -1.00 -15.35 26.01
CA THR A 90 -1.51 -14.66 27.20
C THR A 90 -1.64 -13.16 26.95
N LEU A 91 -0.64 -12.55 26.31
CA LEU A 91 -0.61 -11.12 26.04
C LEU A 91 -1.34 -10.78 24.73
N PRO A 92 -2.03 -9.64 24.66
CA PRO A 92 -2.53 -9.14 23.40
C PRO A 92 -1.35 -8.72 22.51
N PHE A 93 -1.36 -9.13 21.22
CA PHE A 93 -0.42 -8.63 20.25
C PHE A 93 -0.99 -7.38 19.60
N GLU A 94 -0.51 -6.21 20.03
CA GLU A 94 -0.84 -4.91 19.45
C GLU A 94 0.40 -4.36 18.76
N THR A 95 0.42 -4.47 17.43
CA THR A 95 1.55 -4.01 16.62
C THR A 95 1.48 -2.51 16.38
N GLN A 96 2.64 -1.84 16.42
CA GLN A 96 2.80 -0.43 16.03
C GLN A 96 3.02 -0.27 14.52
N ILE A 97 3.35 -1.36 13.82
CA ILE A 97 3.66 -1.36 12.39
C ILE A 97 2.40 -1.19 11.55
N ILE A 98 1.30 -1.79 12.00
CA ILE A 98 0.03 -1.79 11.26
C ILE A 98 -1.09 -1.46 12.23
N GLU A 99 -1.78 -0.36 11.98
CA GLU A 99 -2.95 0.00 12.77
C GLU A 99 -4.00 -1.12 12.79
N ARG A 100 -4.58 -1.36 13.96
CA ARG A 100 -5.61 -2.37 14.15
C ARG A 100 -6.79 -2.08 13.21
N TYR A 101 -7.25 -3.10 12.50
CA TYR A 101 -8.35 -3.05 11.50
C TYR A 101 -8.07 -2.26 10.22
N LYS A 102 -6.91 -1.65 10.03
CA LYS A 102 -6.57 -1.02 8.75
C LYS A 102 -6.24 -2.07 7.69
N THR A 103 -6.95 -2.03 6.58
CA THR A 103 -6.74 -2.91 5.42
C THR A 103 -5.96 -2.22 4.30
N LYS A 104 -5.70 -0.92 4.45
CA LYS A 104 -4.97 -0.10 3.49
C LYS A 104 -3.93 0.74 4.21
N GLN A 105 -2.80 0.94 3.56
CA GLN A 105 -1.77 1.86 4.03
C GLN A 105 -2.29 3.30 3.96
N SER A 106 -1.93 4.17 4.91
CA SER A 106 -2.37 5.57 4.94
C SER A 106 -2.09 6.32 3.63
N SER A 107 -0.94 6.06 3.02
CA SER A 107 -0.59 6.66 1.73
C SER A 107 -1.50 6.24 0.56
N VAL A 108 -2.12 5.06 0.63
CA VAL A 108 -3.12 4.61 -0.33
C VAL A 108 -4.45 5.34 -0.08
N GLU A 109 -4.84 5.49 1.19
CA GLU A 109 -6.03 6.25 1.57
C GLU A 109 -5.92 7.72 1.13
N GLU A 110 -4.76 8.35 1.33
CA GLU A 110 -4.48 9.72 0.89
C GLU A 110 -4.60 9.85 -0.64
N ALA A 111 -4.01 8.92 -1.40
CA ALA A 111 -4.11 8.93 -2.84
C ALA A 111 -5.56 8.79 -3.35
N LEU A 112 -6.38 7.96 -2.70
CA LEU A 112 -7.81 7.82 -3.03
C LEU A 112 -8.58 9.12 -2.77
N ILE A 113 -8.26 9.80 -1.68
CA ILE A 113 -8.81 11.10 -1.31
C ILE A 113 -8.47 12.15 -2.37
N GLU A 114 -7.20 12.24 -2.74
CA GLU A 114 -6.72 13.18 -3.76
C GLU A 114 -7.38 12.94 -5.13
N MET A 115 -7.50 11.67 -5.55
CA MET A 115 -8.21 11.32 -6.78
C MET A 115 -9.65 11.83 -6.77
N TYR A 116 -10.34 11.68 -5.64
CA TYR A 116 -11.72 12.12 -5.50
C TYR A 116 -11.83 13.65 -5.51
N LEU A 117 -10.97 14.35 -4.76
CA LEU A 117 -10.93 15.82 -4.74
C LEU A 117 -10.58 16.42 -6.10
N ALA A 118 -9.77 15.70 -6.90
CA ALA A 118 -9.48 16.05 -8.29
C ALA A 118 -10.67 15.80 -9.25
N GLY A 119 -11.82 15.35 -8.74
CA GLY A 119 -13.03 15.14 -9.54
C GLY A 119 -13.07 13.81 -10.30
N VAL A 120 -12.21 12.85 -9.95
CA VAL A 120 -12.25 11.52 -10.54
C VAL A 120 -13.51 10.77 -10.06
N SER A 121 -14.33 10.28 -10.99
CA SER A 121 -15.53 9.54 -10.64
C SER A 121 -15.18 8.24 -9.88
N VAL A 122 -16.03 7.84 -8.95
CA VAL A 122 -15.80 6.65 -8.10
C VAL A 122 -15.53 5.39 -8.94
N ARG A 123 -16.24 5.21 -10.06
CA ARG A 123 -15.99 4.08 -10.98
C ARG A 123 -14.58 4.13 -11.58
N ARG A 124 -14.12 5.32 -11.95
CA ARG A 124 -12.80 5.50 -12.52
C ARG A 124 -11.69 5.28 -11.48
N VAL A 125 -11.98 5.55 -10.21
CA VAL A 125 -11.06 5.23 -9.09
C VAL A 125 -10.86 3.73 -9.01
N GLU A 126 -11.89 2.90 -9.18
CA GLU A 126 -11.77 1.42 -9.19
C GLU A 126 -10.82 0.95 -10.31
N ASP A 127 -10.98 1.47 -11.52
CA ASP A 127 -10.12 1.12 -12.67
C ASP A 127 -8.66 1.56 -12.44
N ILE A 128 -8.45 2.77 -11.91
CA ILE A 128 -7.12 3.31 -11.62
C ILE A 128 -6.44 2.49 -10.53
N THR A 129 -7.14 2.12 -9.46
CA THR A 129 -6.57 1.33 -8.37
C THR A 129 -6.22 -0.08 -8.81
N GLU A 130 -7.02 -0.69 -9.68
CA GLU A 130 -6.71 -1.97 -10.29
C GLU A 130 -5.43 -1.88 -11.15
N ALA A 131 -5.31 -0.83 -11.96
CA ALA A 131 -4.15 -0.62 -12.82
C ALA A 131 -2.86 -0.30 -12.04
N LEU A 132 -2.95 0.47 -10.93
CA LEU A 132 -1.79 0.89 -10.14
C LEU A 132 -1.34 -0.15 -9.12
N TRP A 133 -2.28 -0.82 -8.46
CA TRP A 133 -2.00 -1.69 -7.30
C TRP A 133 -2.47 -3.13 -7.47
N GLY A 134 -3.06 -3.46 -8.63
CA GLY A 134 -3.59 -4.80 -8.91
C GLY A 134 -4.77 -5.20 -8.02
N ALA A 135 -5.42 -4.24 -7.35
CA ALA A 135 -6.55 -4.47 -6.45
C ALA A 135 -7.63 -3.41 -6.65
N LYS A 136 -8.88 -3.86 -6.78
CA LYS A 136 -10.05 -2.96 -6.85
C LYS A 136 -10.39 -2.42 -5.48
N VAL A 137 -10.49 -1.10 -5.37
CA VAL A 137 -11.04 -0.44 -4.19
C VAL A 137 -12.51 -0.19 -4.44
N SER A 138 -13.38 -0.75 -3.59
CA SER A 138 -14.83 -0.63 -3.76
C SER A 138 -15.32 0.82 -3.62
N SER A 139 -16.41 1.13 -4.32
CA SER A 139 -17.09 2.43 -4.25
C SER A 139 -17.51 2.81 -2.82
N SER A 140 -17.91 1.82 -2.00
CA SER A 140 -18.23 2.04 -0.59
C SER A 140 -17.03 2.56 0.20
N THR A 141 -15.82 2.02 -0.06
CA THR A 141 -14.59 2.50 0.59
C THR A 141 -14.29 3.96 0.25
N VAL A 142 -14.45 4.34 -1.02
CA VAL A 142 -14.24 5.74 -1.44
C VAL A 142 -15.27 6.65 -0.76
N SER A 143 -16.53 6.21 -0.64
CA SER A 143 -17.57 6.95 0.06
C SER A 143 -17.30 7.09 1.57
N GLU A 144 -16.78 6.05 2.23
CA GLU A 144 -16.39 6.10 3.65
C GLU A 144 -15.22 7.08 3.88
N LEU A 145 -14.22 7.09 2.97
CA LEU A 145 -13.11 8.04 3.03
C LEU A 145 -13.60 9.48 2.85
N ASN A 146 -14.57 9.70 1.96
CA ASN A 146 -15.20 11.00 1.79
C ASN A 146 -15.88 11.50 3.06
N GLN A 147 -16.61 10.64 3.77
CA GLN A 147 -17.24 11.02 5.03
C GLN A 147 -16.21 11.50 6.06
N LYS A 148 -15.02 10.90 6.10
CA LYS A 148 -13.93 11.36 6.99
C LYS A 148 -13.42 12.76 6.62
N ILE A 149 -13.47 13.13 5.33
CA ILE A 149 -13.02 14.45 4.86
C ILE A 149 -14.07 15.52 5.10
N TYR A 150 -15.36 15.17 5.10
CA TYR A 150 -16.42 16.16 5.35
C TYR A 150 -16.21 16.96 6.63
N GLY A 151 -15.71 16.34 7.70
CA GLY A 151 -15.35 17.04 8.92
C GLY A 151 -14.33 18.17 8.67
N LYS A 152 -13.26 17.89 7.94
CA LYS A 152 -12.23 18.88 7.60
C LYS A 152 -12.74 19.95 6.65
N ILE A 153 -13.58 19.58 5.69
CA ILE A 153 -14.22 20.54 4.77
C ILE A 153 -15.17 21.48 5.54
N GLU A 154 -15.94 20.96 6.49
CA GLU A 154 -16.83 21.77 7.32
C GLU A 154 -16.06 22.71 8.26
N GLU A 155 -14.93 22.28 8.81
CA GLU A 155 -14.03 23.15 9.57
C GLU A 155 -13.46 24.28 8.70
N TRP A 156 -13.01 23.93 7.47
CA TRP A 156 -12.53 24.90 6.50
C TRP A 156 -13.63 25.90 6.08
N ARG A 157 -14.86 25.43 5.84
CA ARG A 157 -16.01 26.28 5.50
C ARG A 157 -16.39 27.29 6.59
N LYS A 158 -16.10 26.95 7.85
CA LYS A 158 -16.37 27.82 9.02
C LYS A 158 -15.24 28.81 9.31
N GLN A 159 -14.12 28.70 8.60
CA GLN A 159 -13.04 29.68 8.80
C GLN A 159 -13.48 31.05 8.34
N PRO A 160 -13.22 32.11 9.13
CA PRO A 160 -13.53 33.49 8.74
C PRO A 160 -12.67 33.88 7.53
N ILE A 161 -13.30 34.47 6.53
CA ILE A 161 -12.61 35.04 5.39
C ILE A 161 -11.90 36.31 5.89
N THR A 162 -10.56 36.25 5.91
CA THR A 162 -9.72 37.38 6.38
C THR A 162 -9.11 38.10 5.18
N GLY A 163 -9.19 39.41 5.14
CA GLY A 163 -8.64 40.27 4.09
C GLY A 163 -9.70 41.05 3.33
N GLU A 164 -9.27 41.98 2.46
CA GLU A 164 -10.16 42.72 1.58
C GLU A 164 -10.49 41.89 0.33
N HIS A 165 -11.76 41.60 0.13
CA HIS A 165 -12.28 40.87 -1.03
C HIS A 165 -13.16 41.81 -1.87
N PRO A 166 -12.57 42.61 -2.81
CA PRO A 166 -13.32 43.62 -3.58
C PRO A 166 -14.36 42.99 -4.53
N TYR A 167 -14.22 41.73 -4.86
CA TYR A 167 -15.16 40.98 -5.72
C TYR A 167 -15.47 39.63 -5.12
N VAL A 168 -16.75 39.32 -4.98
CA VAL A 168 -17.25 38.01 -4.53
C VAL A 168 -18.17 37.43 -5.60
N PHE A 169 -17.86 36.27 -6.10
CA PHE A 169 -18.75 35.52 -6.98
C PHE A 169 -19.46 34.46 -6.13
N VAL A 170 -20.78 34.42 -6.24
CA VAL A 170 -21.62 33.42 -5.56
C VAL A 170 -22.30 32.62 -6.64
N ASP A 171 -22.07 31.31 -6.63
CA ASP A 171 -22.68 30.32 -7.55
C ASP A 171 -23.72 29.50 -6.80
#